data_89d3785fb8eb6e4b1ab5ad495f3f9ade
#
_entry.id   89d3785fb8eb6e4b1ab5ad495f3f9ade
#
_cell.length_a   1.000
_cell.length_b   1.000
_cell.length_c   1.000
_cell.angle_alpha   90.00
_cell.angle_beta   90.00
_cell.angle_gamma   90.00
#
_symmetry.space_group_name_H-M   'P 1'
#
loop_
_entity.id
_entity.type
_entity.pdbx_description
1 polymer ?
#
loop_
_entity_poly.entity_id
_entity_poly.type
_entity_poly.pdbx_seq_one_letter_code
_entity_poly.pdbx_strand_id
1 'polypeptide(L)'
;MLVMENTIRVNKRISNSIRLKVTSRCELHCNFCHKEGSTSIEDLCWDRNLREAILAFKQSMNIDEIHFTGGEPTESKYLGELTQALISNGFKVKTTTNGLCEKERLIALYSNGLRYLNFSIHTLDPVGLQRIQKRMNIADALKIVDIQKKNILLIKKLGAAVKINTVVSSIDDIESACTVYNFTKDHGISIRFLNNLSKGIKSVNAIKILVQKLHAQKTREEVTIGSSSKTAFYTDRDHYEFGVKEIQDFKLQTVCATCAIDCKEHFYGMRLEKRNGELFVRLCLAKEDKKTFINLKAFFLSEQFKELKELTTLN
;
A
#
# COMPACT_ATOMS: atom_id res chain seq x y z
N MET A 1 36.48 23.49 -10.70
CA MET A 1 35.03 23.37 -10.49
C MET A 1 34.80 22.07 -9.76
N LEU A 2 34.69 22.13 -8.41
CA LEU A 2 34.48 20.95 -7.57
C LEU A 2 33.04 20.45 -7.83
N VAL A 3 32.93 19.27 -8.45
CA VAL A 3 31.67 18.53 -8.49
C VAL A 3 31.39 18.06 -7.06
N MET A 4 30.52 18.78 -6.33
CA MET A 4 29.99 18.25 -5.08
C MET A 4 29.21 16.99 -5.44
N GLU A 5 29.75 15.82 -5.12
CA GLU A 5 28.97 14.59 -5.08
C GLU A 5 27.85 14.78 -4.06
N ASN A 6 26.63 14.98 -4.56
CA ASN A 6 25.44 15.05 -3.72
C ASN A 6 25.26 13.68 -3.05
N THR A 7 25.76 13.54 -1.84
CA THR A 7 25.60 12.30 -1.05
C THR A 7 24.12 12.11 -0.75
N ILE A 8 23.50 11.09 -1.37
CA ILE A 8 22.09 10.76 -1.17
C ILE A 8 21.85 10.34 0.28
N ARG A 9 21.00 11.07 0.98
CA ARG A 9 20.64 10.74 2.36
C ARG A 9 19.80 9.46 2.42
N VAL A 10 20.26 8.46 3.17
CA VAL A 10 19.53 7.20 3.39
C VAL A 10 18.96 7.17 4.82
N ASN A 11 17.63 7.17 4.91
CA ASN A 11 16.91 7.01 6.16
C ASN A 11 16.50 5.54 6.32
N LYS A 12 16.81 4.93 7.46
CA LYS A 12 16.42 3.57 7.79
C LYS A 12 15.32 3.58 8.86
N ARG A 13 14.32 2.72 8.72
CA ARG A 13 13.31 2.47 9.75
C ARG A 13 13.06 0.98 9.88
N ILE A 14 12.68 0.52 11.05
CA ILE A 14 12.28 -0.87 11.27
C ILE A 14 10.82 -1.05 10.81
N SER A 15 10.49 -2.22 10.29
CA SER A 15 9.11 -2.57 9.95
C SER A 15 8.29 -2.79 11.23
N ASN A 16 7.35 -1.90 11.51
CA ASN A 16 6.47 -1.92 12.68
C ASN A 16 4.99 -1.96 12.29
N SER A 17 4.68 -2.44 11.09
CA SER A 17 3.33 -2.43 10.55
C SER A 17 2.85 -3.80 10.11
N ILE A 18 1.55 -4.04 10.30
CA ILE A 18 0.86 -5.20 9.73
C ILE A 18 -0.30 -4.73 8.86
N ARG A 19 -0.56 -5.44 7.76
CA ARG A 19 -1.70 -5.19 6.90
C ARG A 19 -2.89 -6.04 7.33
N LEU A 20 -4.07 -5.44 7.40
CA LEU A 20 -5.32 -6.15 7.60
C LEU A 20 -6.10 -6.15 6.29
N LYS A 21 -6.34 -7.33 5.75
CA LYS A 21 -7.28 -7.50 4.64
C LYS A 21 -8.70 -7.49 5.21
N VAL A 22 -9.33 -6.31 5.20
CA VAL A 22 -10.62 -6.09 5.88
C VAL A 22 -11.82 -6.60 5.09
N THR A 23 -11.71 -6.67 3.75
CA THR A 23 -12.73 -7.21 2.84
C THR A 23 -12.10 -7.66 1.53
N SER A 24 -12.81 -8.47 0.76
CA SER A 24 -12.45 -8.79 -0.62
C SER A 24 -13.30 -8.04 -1.66
N ARG A 25 -14.36 -7.35 -1.22
CA ARG A 25 -15.24 -6.59 -2.11
C ARG A 25 -14.47 -5.40 -2.71
N CYS A 26 -14.70 -5.15 -3.98
CA CYS A 26 -14.18 -4.00 -4.71
C CYS A 26 -14.98 -3.83 -6.00
N GLU A 27 -15.49 -2.65 -6.24
CA GLU A 27 -16.24 -2.30 -7.44
C GLU A 27 -15.34 -2.13 -8.69
N LEU A 28 -14.01 -1.95 -8.49
CA LEU A 28 -13.04 -1.85 -9.57
C LEU A 28 -12.40 -3.20 -9.90
N HIS A 29 -12.07 -3.39 -11.18
CA HIS A 29 -11.44 -4.60 -11.72
C HIS A 29 -10.14 -4.27 -12.43
N CYS A 30 -9.21 -3.64 -11.72
CA CYS A 30 -7.91 -3.20 -12.26
C CYS A 30 -7.12 -4.38 -12.84
N ASN A 31 -6.59 -4.23 -14.05
CA ASN A 31 -5.90 -5.29 -14.80
C ASN A 31 -4.58 -5.75 -14.17
N PHE A 32 -4.02 -4.99 -13.25
CA PHE A 32 -2.79 -5.29 -12.50
C PHE A 32 -3.05 -5.68 -11.02
N CYS A 33 -4.32 -5.82 -10.61
CA CYS A 33 -4.64 -6.10 -9.21
C CYS A 33 -4.21 -7.52 -8.81
N HIS A 34 -3.41 -7.62 -7.76
CA HIS A 34 -2.96 -8.90 -7.19
C HIS A 34 -3.85 -9.38 -6.02
N LYS A 35 -4.92 -8.67 -5.67
CA LYS A 35 -5.89 -9.02 -4.60
C LYS A 35 -5.23 -9.38 -3.26
N GLU A 36 -4.12 -8.76 -2.90
CA GLU A 36 -3.28 -9.09 -1.73
C GLU A 36 -2.82 -10.57 -1.69
N GLY A 37 -2.79 -11.26 -2.84
CA GLY A 37 -2.47 -12.69 -2.94
C GLY A 37 -3.53 -13.61 -2.31
N SER A 38 -4.71 -13.08 -1.98
CA SER A 38 -5.74 -13.77 -1.19
C SER A 38 -6.94 -14.20 -2.03
N THR A 39 -7.43 -15.39 -1.75
CA THR A 39 -8.70 -15.94 -2.28
C THR A 39 -9.84 -15.89 -1.26
N SER A 40 -9.58 -15.50 0.01
CA SER A 40 -10.61 -15.37 1.02
C SER A 40 -11.61 -14.26 0.68
N ILE A 41 -12.88 -14.52 0.89
CA ILE A 41 -14.00 -13.57 0.70
C ILE A 41 -14.52 -13.02 2.02
N GLU A 42 -13.98 -13.46 3.17
CA GLU A 42 -14.47 -13.08 4.48
C GLU A 42 -14.00 -11.69 4.89
N ASP A 43 -14.89 -10.96 5.56
CA ASP A 43 -14.59 -9.66 6.14
C ASP A 43 -14.00 -9.81 7.55
N LEU A 44 -13.07 -8.94 7.89
CA LEU A 44 -12.64 -8.77 9.28
C LEU A 44 -13.62 -7.88 10.04
N CYS A 45 -13.98 -8.30 11.25
CA CYS A 45 -14.72 -7.51 12.24
C CYS A 45 -13.91 -7.43 13.54
N TRP A 46 -14.22 -6.46 14.40
CA TRP A 46 -13.55 -6.32 15.69
C TRP A 46 -14.15 -7.31 16.69
N ASP A 47 -13.77 -8.58 16.59
CA ASP A 47 -14.11 -9.63 17.52
C ASP A 47 -12.99 -9.89 18.53
N ARG A 48 -13.25 -10.79 19.51
CA ARG A 48 -12.28 -11.16 20.52
C ARG A 48 -10.99 -11.72 19.90
N ASN A 49 -11.10 -12.55 18.87
CA ASN A 49 -9.96 -13.20 18.26
C ASN A 49 -9.04 -12.18 17.57
N LEU A 50 -9.61 -11.22 16.82
CA LEU A 50 -8.83 -10.18 16.17
C LEU A 50 -8.17 -9.26 17.21
N ARG A 51 -8.90 -8.88 18.26
CA ARG A 51 -8.36 -8.05 19.35
C ARG A 51 -7.15 -8.71 20.00
N GLU A 52 -7.27 -9.98 20.43
CA GLU A 52 -6.18 -10.72 21.06
C GLU A 52 -4.99 -10.85 20.10
N ALA A 53 -5.22 -11.14 18.82
CA ALA A 53 -4.19 -11.20 17.79
C ALA A 53 -3.40 -9.89 17.66
N ILE A 54 -4.09 -8.77 17.50
CA ILE A 54 -3.47 -7.45 17.30
C ILE A 54 -2.67 -7.02 18.53
N LEU A 55 -3.18 -7.26 19.74
CA LEU A 55 -2.46 -6.99 20.97
C LEU A 55 -1.22 -7.89 21.14
N ALA A 56 -1.31 -9.16 20.74
CA ALA A 56 -0.16 -10.06 20.74
C ALA A 56 0.95 -9.59 19.77
N PHE A 57 0.60 -9.13 18.59
CA PHE A 57 1.55 -8.51 17.64
C PHE A 57 2.21 -7.26 18.24
N LYS A 58 1.43 -6.38 18.87
CA LYS A 58 1.96 -5.18 19.54
C LYS A 58 3.00 -5.53 20.61
N GLN A 59 2.67 -6.49 21.46
CA GLN A 59 3.53 -6.90 22.58
C GLN A 59 4.79 -7.66 22.14
N SER A 60 4.65 -8.54 21.16
CA SER A 60 5.73 -9.46 20.76
C SER A 60 6.66 -8.92 19.69
N MET A 61 6.21 -7.97 18.85
CA MET A 61 6.91 -7.49 17.66
C MET A 61 6.92 -5.96 17.53
N ASN A 62 6.50 -5.21 18.55
CA ASN A 62 6.42 -3.75 18.53
C ASN A 62 5.60 -3.21 17.33
N ILE A 63 4.57 -3.94 16.92
CA ILE A 63 3.66 -3.47 15.86
C ILE A 63 2.79 -2.36 16.44
N ASP A 64 2.91 -1.16 15.90
CA ASP A 64 2.14 0.03 16.29
C ASP A 64 1.36 0.67 15.14
N GLU A 65 1.58 0.19 13.90
CA GLU A 65 0.90 0.69 12.72
C GLU A 65 0.07 -0.41 12.05
N ILE A 66 -1.20 -0.11 11.80
CA ILE A 66 -2.14 -0.97 11.07
C ILE A 66 -2.45 -0.34 9.72
N HIS A 67 -2.36 -1.14 8.66
CA HIS A 67 -2.67 -0.71 7.31
C HIS A 67 -3.84 -1.51 6.74
N PHE A 68 -5.01 -0.89 6.62
CA PHE A 68 -6.15 -1.53 5.99
C PHE A 68 -5.96 -1.69 4.49
N THR A 69 -6.17 -2.92 4.02
CA THR A 69 -6.07 -3.33 2.62
C THR A 69 -7.21 -4.33 2.32
N GLY A 70 -7.15 -4.93 1.14
CA GLY A 70 -8.07 -5.98 0.72
C GLY A 70 -8.50 -5.80 -0.72
N GLY A 71 -9.81 -5.84 -0.99
CA GLY A 71 -10.43 -5.26 -2.17
C GLY A 71 -10.42 -3.74 -2.04
N GLU A 72 -11.57 -3.15 -1.75
CA GLU A 72 -11.68 -1.75 -1.36
C GLU A 72 -12.06 -1.67 0.14
N PRO A 73 -11.19 -1.19 1.04
CA PRO A 73 -11.48 -1.17 2.47
C PRO A 73 -12.76 -0.42 2.83
N THR A 74 -13.10 0.65 2.10
CA THR A 74 -14.31 1.43 2.35
C THR A 74 -15.61 0.67 2.05
N GLU A 75 -15.55 -0.46 1.35
CA GLU A 75 -16.68 -1.39 1.18
C GLU A 75 -16.95 -2.26 2.42
N SER A 76 -16.02 -2.34 3.36
CA SER A 76 -16.26 -3.09 4.60
C SER A 76 -17.15 -2.32 5.56
N LYS A 77 -18.30 -2.88 5.90
CA LYS A 77 -19.21 -2.28 6.90
C LYS A 77 -18.58 -2.14 8.29
N TYR A 78 -17.54 -2.90 8.57
CA TYR A 78 -16.83 -2.90 9.85
C TYR A 78 -15.68 -1.89 9.93
N LEU A 79 -15.34 -1.19 8.82
CA LEU A 79 -14.14 -0.35 8.77
C LEU A 79 -14.15 0.77 9.82
N GLY A 80 -15.31 1.38 10.09
CA GLY A 80 -15.46 2.43 11.10
C GLY A 80 -15.19 1.92 12.52
N GLU A 81 -15.79 0.78 12.88
CA GLU A 81 -15.58 0.10 14.17
C GLU A 81 -14.12 -0.32 14.34
N LEU A 82 -13.55 -0.97 13.32
CA LEU A 82 -12.12 -1.35 13.31
C LEU A 82 -11.20 -0.15 13.52
N THR A 83 -11.47 0.95 12.82
CA THR A 83 -10.69 2.19 12.95
C THR A 83 -10.70 2.72 14.37
N GLN A 84 -11.89 2.88 14.93
CA GLN A 84 -12.06 3.41 16.29
C GLN A 84 -11.42 2.49 17.34
N ALA A 85 -11.66 1.19 17.24
CA ALA A 85 -11.13 0.21 18.19
C ALA A 85 -9.59 0.17 18.17
N LEU A 86 -8.98 0.16 16.99
CA LEU A 86 -7.51 0.15 16.85
C LEU A 86 -6.88 1.43 17.38
N ILE A 87 -7.44 2.59 17.09
CA ILE A 87 -6.96 3.88 17.61
C ILE A 87 -7.07 3.93 19.14
N SER A 88 -8.19 3.47 19.71
CA SER A 88 -8.39 3.38 21.16
C SER A 88 -7.39 2.44 21.84
N ASN A 89 -6.82 1.48 21.12
CA ASN A 89 -5.73 0.61 21.59
C ASN A 89 -4.32 1.15 21.24
N GLY A 90 -4.22 2.42 20.83
CA GLY A 90 -2.95 3.12 20.61
C GLY A 90 -2.22 2.70 19.32
N PHE A 91 -2.95 2.30 18.27
CA PHE A 91 -2.37 2.06 16.96
C PHE A 91 -2.52 3.26 16.04
N LYS A 92 -1.53 3.48 15.21
CA LYS A 92 -1.63 4.35 14.05
C LYS A 92 -2.33 3.59 12.91
N VAL A 93 -3.44 4.13 12.41
CA VAL A 93 -4.23 3.46 11.38
C VAL A 93 -4.10 4.17 10.05
N LYS A 94 -3.81 3.41 9.00
CA LYS A 94 -3.77 3.84 7.60
C LYS A 94 -4.72 3.01 6.75
N THR A 95 -5.19 3.56 5.64
CA THR A 95 -5.91 2.81 4.62
C THR A 95 -5.37 3.06 3.22
N THR A 96 -5.48 2.06 2.35
CA THR A 96 -5.36 2.27 0.90
C THR A 96 -6.75 2.11 0.30
N THR A 97 -7.20 3.11 -0.44
CA THR A 97 -8.54 3.18 -1.03
C THR A 97 -8.48 3.57 -2.51
N ASN A 98 -9.45 3.12 -3.29
CA ASN A 98 -9.65 3.59 -4.66
C ASN A 98 -10.37 4.96 -4.72
N GLY A 99 -10.89 5.43 -3.59
CA GLY A 99 -11.49 6.76 -3.46
C GLY A 99 -12.95 6.86 -3.91
N LEU A 100 -13.67 5.75 -4.14
CA LEU A 100 -15.07 5.77 -4.62
C LEU A 100 -16.12 5.74 -3.50
N CYS A 101 -15.70 5.76 -2.27
CA CYS A 101 -16.58 5.79 -1.11
C CYS A 101 -17.51 7.02 -1.15
N GLU A 102 -18.74 6.86 -0.68
CA GLU A 102 -19.68 7.97 -0.49
C GLU A 102 -19.08 9.02 0.45
N LYS A 103 -19.37 10.29 0.17
CA LYS A 103 -18.84 11.44 0.91
C LYS A 103 -19.12 11.35 2.42
N GLU A 104 -20.35 11.02 2.77
CA GLU A 104 -20.83 10.89 4.16
C GLU A 104 -20.07 9.79 4.91
N ARG A 105 -19.84 8.67 4.24
CA ARG A 105 -19.05 7.56 4.77
C ARG A 105 -17.58 7.96 4.97
N LEU A 106 -17.00 8.69 4.04
CA LEU A 106 -15.63 9.17 4.15
C LEU A 106 -15.46 10.13 5.33
N ILE A 107 -16.43 11.04 5.54
CA ILE A 107 -16.48 11.95 6.70
C ILE A 107 -16.62 11.14 8.00
N ALA A 108 -17.49 10.13 8.04
CA ALA A 108 -17.66 9.27 9.22
C ALA A 108 -16.37 8.51 9.57
N LEU A 109 -15.65 7.98 8.57
CA LEU A 109 -14.35 7.33 8.79
C LEU A 109 -13.31 8.30 9.36
N TYR A 110 -13.29 9.55 8.85
CA TYR A 110 -12.45 10.61 9.41
C TYR A 110 -12.84 10.93 10.85
N SER A 111 -14.13 11.04 11.16
CA SER A 111 -14.62 11.28 12.53
C SER A 111 -14.26 10.14 13.49
N ASN A 112 -14.21 8.90 13.01
CA ASN A 112 -13.71 7.74 13.77
C ASN A 112 -12.18 7.71 13.94
N GLY A 113 -11.47 8.74 13.47
CA GLY A 113 -10.04 8.91 13.68
C GLY A 113 -9.14 8.48 12.52
N LEU A 114 -9.66 8.06 11.37
CA LEU A 114 -8.84 7.75 10.19
C LEU A 114 -8.18 9.03 9.65
N ARG A 115 -6.86 9.14 9.81
CA ARG A 115 -6.09 10.34 9.46
C ARG A 115 -5.09 10.14 8.32
N TYR A 116 -4.83 8.89 7.91
CA TYR A 116 -3.82 8.56 6.91
C TYR A 116 -4.45 7.74 5.78
N LEU A 117 -4.61 8.37 4.60
CA LEU A 117 -5.23 7.75 3.45
C LEU A 117 -4.29 7.74 2.24
N ASN A 118 -4.06 6.54 1.69
CA ASN A 118 -3.38 6.35 0.43
C ASN A 118 -4.43 6.11 -0.66
N PHE A 119 -4.58 7.05 -1.59
CA PHE A 119 -5.49 6.88 -2.72
C PHE A 119 -4.79 6.19 -3.89
N SER A 120 -5.39 5.14 -4.40
CA SER A 120 -4.92 4.43 -5.60
C SER A 120 -5.50 5.10 -6.85
N ILE A 121 -4.79 6.11 -7.36
CA ILE A 121 -5.18 6.88 -8.55
C ILE A 121 -4.12 6.67 -9.63
N HIS A 122 -4.47 5.93 -10.67
CA HIS A 122 -3.52 5.55 -11.71
C HIS A 122 -3.61 6.43 -12.96
N THR A 123 -4.73 7.13 -13.11
CA THR A 123 -5.01 8.13 -14.15
C THR A 123 -6.13 9.05 -13.68
N LEU A 124 -6.14 10.27 -14.18
CA LEU A 124 -7.26 11.21 -14.07
C LEU A 124 -7.90 11.48 -15.46
N ASP A 125 -7.49 10.71 -16.47
CA ASP A 125 -8.09 10.68 -17.78
C ASP A 125 -9.11 9.52 -17.86
N PRO A 126 -10.39 9.79 -18.18
CA PRO A 126 -11.41 8.75 -18.29
C PRO A 126 -11.09 7.67 -19.32
N VAL A 127 -10.45 8.02 -20.44
CA VAL A 127 -10.02 7.04 -21.46
C VAL A 127 -8.88 6.15 -20.90
N GLY A 128 -7.96 6.76 -20.16
CA GLY A 128 -6.92 6.02 -19.44
C GLY A 128 -7.52 5.05 -18.42
N LEU A 129 -8.58 5.47 -17.69
CA LEU A 129 -9.26 4.62 -16.73
C LEU A 129 -9.95 3.41 -17.39
N GLN A 130 -10.58 3.58 -18.56
CA GLN A 130 -11.15 2.46 -19.33
C GLN A 130 -10.08 1.42 -19.72
N ARG A 131 -8.86 1.84 -20.06
CA ARG A 131 -7.76 0.92 -20.36
C ARG A 131 -7.32 0.09 -19.13
N ILE A 132 -7.43 0.65 -17.94
CA ILE A 132 -7.09 -0.01 -16.68
C ILE A 132 -8.22 -0.93 -16.23
N GLN A 133 -9.48 -0.53 -16.43
CA GLN A 133 -10.67 -1.22 -15.94
C GLN A 133 -11.31 -2.05 -17.06
N LYS A 134 -11.49 -3.34 -16.81
CA LYS A 134 -12.19 -4.20 -17.76
C LYS A 134 -13.69 -3.82 -17.83
N ARG A 135 -14.23 -3.68 -19.04
CA ARG A 135 -15.67 -3.46 -19.31
C ARG A 135 -16.26 -2.15 -18.77
N MET A 136 -15.45 -1.14 -18.50
CA MET A 136 -15.94 0.17 -18.08
C MET A 136 -16.30 1.02 -19.31
N ASN A 137 -17.45 1.67 -19.31
CA ASN A 137 -17.82 2.67 -20.33
C ASN A 137 -17.28 4.06 -19.97
N ILE A 138 -17.29 4.99 -20.91
CA ILE A 138 -16.70 6.32 -20.73
C ILE A 138 -17.49 7.18 -19.73
N ALA A 139 -18.82 7.03 -19.67
CA ALA A 139 -19.65 7.79 -18.74
C ALA A 139 -19.37 7.40 -17.28
N ASP A 140 -19.18 6.11 -17.02
CA ASP A 140 -18.79 5.64 -15.70
C ASP A 140 -17.37 6.08 -15.34
N ALA A 141 -16.44 6.03 -16.30
CA ALA A 141 -15.08 6.50 -16.09
C ALA A 141 -15.02 8.00 -15.72
N LEU A 142 -15.83 8.84 -16.38
CA LEU A 142 -15.98 10.26 -16.06
C LEU A 142 -16.49 10.48 -14.62
N LYS A 143 -17.54 9.75 -14.22
CA LYS A 143 -18.09 9.82 -12.85
C LYS A 143 -17.07 9.41 -11.81
N ILE A 144 -16.35 8.31 -12.06
CA ILE A 144 -15.32 7.79 -11.14
C ILE A 144 -14.22 8.82 -10.93
N VAL A 145 -13.66 9.38 -12.00
CA VAL A 145 -12.61 10.39 -11.89
C VAL A 145 -13.08 11.63 -11.13
N ASP A 146 -14.32 12.07 -11.35
CA ASP A 146 -14.90 13.20 -10.63
C ASP A 146 -15.07 12.92 -9.13
N ILE A 147 -15.64 11.76 -8.78
CA ILE A 147 -15.78 11.31 -7.38
C ILE A 147 -14.41 11.23 -6.69
N GLN A 148 -13.44 10.60 -7.33
CA GLN A 148 -12.08 10.46 -6.78
C GLN A 148 -11.46 11.82 -6.47
N LYS A 149 -11.50 12.77 -7.41
CA LYS A 149 -10.98 14.13 -7.20
C LYS A 149 -11.68 14.83 -6.03
N LYS A 150 -13.02 14.78 -6.00
CA LYS A 150 -13.82 15.42 -4.93
C LYS A 150 -13.48 14.82 -3.56
N ASN A 151 -13.39 13.50 -3.45
CA ASN A 151 -13.09 12.81 -2.20
C ASN A 151 -11.68 13.08 -1.69
N ILE A 152 -10.68 13.09 -2.58
CA ILE A 152 -9.30 13.45 -2.24
C ILE A 152 -9.23 14.86 -1.65
N LEU A 153 -9.84 15.83 -2.33
CA LEU A 153 -9.82 17.22 -1.88
C LEU A 153 -10.63 17.44 -0.60
N LEU A 154 -11.77 16.77 -0.46
CA LEU A 154 -12.57 16.80 0.76
C LEU A 154 -11.75 16.33 1.97
N ILE A 155 -11.17 15.13 1.90
CA ILE A 155 -10.50 14.57 3.07
C ILE A 155 -9.22 15.31 3.42
N LYS A 156 -8.53 15.87 2.40
CA LYS A 156 -7.41 16.78 2.61
C LYS A 156 -7.86 18.06 3.32
N LYS A 157 -8.97 18.66 2.90
CA LYS A 157 -9.55 19.87 3.54
C LYS A 157 -9.93 19.62 5.00
N LEU A 158 -10.35 18.40 5.36
CA LEU A 158 -10.61 17.99 6.74
C LEU A 158 -9.32 17.83 7.58
N GLY A 159 -8.13 17.87 6.97
CA GLY A 159 -6.85 17.77 7.65
C GLY A 159 -6.23 16.37 7.69
N ALA A 160 -6.74 15.43 6.90
CA ALA A 160 -6.09 14.11 6.77
C ALA A 160 -4.78 14.20 5.98
N ALA A 161 -3.83 13.35 6.34
CA ALA A 161 -2.61 13.12 5.55
C ALA A 161 -2.96 12.25 4.34
N VAL A 162 -2.95 12.86 3.17
CA VAL A 162 -3.30 12.23 1.90
C VAL A 162 -2.04 11.93 1.09
N LYS A 163 -1.96 10.71 0.57
CA LYS A 163 -0.96 10.29 -0.40
C LYS A 163 -1.63 9.62 -1.59
N ILE A 164 -1.16 9.90 -2.80
CA ILE A 164 -1.59 9.20 -4.01
C ILE A 164 -0.55 8.15 -4.39
N ASN A 165 -1.01 6.93 -4.70
CA ASN A 165 -0.22 5.87 -5.28
C ASN A 165 -0.63 5.68 -6.75
N THR A 166 0.33 5.79 -7.65
CA THR A 166 0.11 5.65 -9.10
C THR A 166 0.98 4.52 -9.66
N VAL A 167 0.34 3.47 -10.17
CA VAL A 167 1.05 2.38 -10.87
C VAL A 167 1.38 2.83 -12.28
N VAL A 168 2.64 2.63 -12.69
CA VAL A 168 3.13 2.87 -14.05
C VAL A 168 3.58 1.52 -14.61
N SER A 169 2.85 0.98 -15.59
CA SER A 169 3.09 -0.37 -16.14
C SER A 169 3.97 -0.36 -17.39
N SER A 170 3.86 0.69 -18.19
CA SER A 170 4.58 0.85 -19.46
C SER A 170 4.78 2.33 -19.80
N ILE A 171 5.46 2.60 -20.91
CA ILE A 171 5.62 3.95 -21.45
C ILE A 171 4.28 4.61 -21.80
N ASP A 172 3.26 3.83 -22.14
CA ASP A 172 1.92 4.32 -22.48
C ASP A 172 1.19 4.95 -21.30
N ASP A 173 1.65 4.67 -20.06
CA ASP A 173 1.06 5.23 -18.84
C ASP A 173 1.70 6.57 -18.43
N ILE A 174 2.78 7.01 -19.10
CA ILE A 174 3.57 8.18 -18.68
C ILE A 174 2.72 9.45 -18.69
N GLU A 175 1.93 9.69 -19.75
CA GLU A 175 1.08 10.90 -19.83
C GLU A 175 0.01 10.89 -18.73
N SER A 176 -0.63 9.76 -18.49
CA SER A 176 -1.58 9.60 -17.39
C SER A 176 -0.92 9.84 -16.01
N ALA A 177 0.30 9.33 -15.82
CA ALA A 177 1.06 9.56 -14.60
C ALA A 177 1.46 11.03 -14.42
N CYS A 178 1.82 11.75 -15.50
CA CYS A 178 2.08 13.19 -15.47
C CYS A 178 0.82 13.98 -15.10
N THR A 179 -0.36 13.59 -15.60
CA THR A 179 -1.62 14.25 -15.24
C THR A 179 -1.93 14.10 -13.74
N VAL A 180 -1.73 12.90 -13.18
CA VAL A 180 -1.87 12.68 -11.73
C VAL A 180 -0.83 13.47 -10.94
N TYR A 181 0.43 13.49 -11.41
CA TYR A 181 1.51 14.26 -10.80
C TYR A 181 1.17 15.75 -10.71
N ASN A 182 0.74 16.37 -11.82
CA ASN A 182 0.36 17.78 -11.85
C ASN A 182 -0.79 18.06 -10.88
N PHE A 183 -1.85 17.24 -10.88
CA PHE A 183 -2.93 17.35 -9.92
C PHE A 183 -2.43 17.31 -8.46
N THR A 184 -1.49 16.42 -8.15
CA THR A 184 -0.97 16.34 -6.78
C THR A 184 -0.10 17.54 -6.41
N LYS A 185 0.70 18.03 -7.33
CA LYS A 185 1.54 19.20 -7.18
C LYS A 185 0.71 20.47 -6.94
N ASP A 186 -0.31 20.70 -7.80
CA ASP A 186 -1.21 21.86 -7.71
C ASP A 186 -1.98 21.92 -6.39
N HIS A 187 -2.23 20.76 -5.78
CA HIS A 187 -2.96 20.65 -4.52
C HIS A 187 -2.07 20.38 -3.30
N GLY A 188 -0.74 20.35 -3.44
CA GLY A 188 0.19 20.04 -2.34
C GLY A 188 -0.09 18.68 -1.69
N ILE A 189 -0.33 17.64 -2.49
CA ILE A 189 -0.61 16.27 -2.07
C ILE A 189 0.61 15.42 -2.37
N SER A 190 1.04 14.55 -1.47
CA SER A 190 2.15 13.62 -1.73
C SER A 190 1.77 12.59 -2.78
N ILE A 191 2.67 12.28 -3.73
CA ILE A 191 2.51 11.19 -4.69
C ILE A 191 3.66 10.19 -4.60
N ARG A 192 3.34 8.92 -4.88
CA ARG A 192 4.32 7.85 -5.03
C ARG A 192 4.01 7.00 -6.26
N PHE A 193 4.98 6.88 -7.14
CA PHE A 193 4.91 5.99 -8.29
C PHE A 193 5.29 4.56 -7.89
N LEU A 194 4.52 3.60 -8.35
CA LEU A 194 4.67 2.18 -8.09
C LEU A 194 4.93 1.44 -9.39
N ASN A 195 5.86 0.49 -9.38
CA ASN A 195 6.02 -0.42 -10.50
C ASN A 195 4.92 -1.50 -10.50
N ASN A 196 4.52 -1.92 -11.69
CA ASN A 196 3.69 -3.09 -11.88
C ASN A 196 4.58 -4.34 -11.85
N LEU A 197 4.43 -5.15 -10.80
CA LEU A 197 5.27 -6.35 -10.58
C LEU A 197 5.19 -7.34 -11.76
N SER A 198 4.01 -7.49 -12.38
CA SER A 198 3.83 -8.40 -13.51
C SER A 198 4.52 -7.93 -14.80
N LYS A 199 4.87 -6.65 -14.90
CA LYS A 199 5.58 -6.06 -16.05
C LYS A 199 7.10 -5.99 -15.84
N GLY A 200 7.58 -6.21 -14.62
CA GLY A 200 9.00 -6.28 -14.29
C GLY A 200 9.79 -5.08 -14.80
N ILE A 201 10.86 -5.34 -15.54
CA ILE A 201 11.79 -4.30 -16.03
C ILE A 201 11.13 -3.25 -16.95
N LYS A 202 10.06 -3.61 -17.69
CA LYS A 202 9.33 -2.65 -18.54
C LYS A 202 8.73 -1.52 -17.71
N SER A 203 8.12 -1.86 -16.58
CA SER A 203 7.55 -0.90 -15.65
C SER A 203 8.63 -0.05 -14.98
N VAL A 204 9.72 -0.65 -14.56
CA VAL A 204 10.86 0.07 -13.95
C VAL A 204 11.45 1.09 -14.93
N ASN A 205 11.63 0.71 -16.20
CA ASN A 205 12.15 1.62 -17.23
C ASN A 205 11.16 2.75 -17.55
N ALA A 206 9.85 2.47 -17.58
CA ALA A 206 8.84 3.51 -17.76
C ALA A 206 8.88 4.56 -16.62
N ILE A 207 9.08 4.12 -15.36
CA ILE A 207 9.25 5.05 -14.23
C ILE A 207 10.53 5.88 -14.38
N LYS A 208 11.65 5.30 -14.83
CA LYS A 208 12.86 6.06 -15.09
C LYS A 208 12.66 7.16 -16.14
N ILE A 209 11.97 6.84 -17.24
CA ILE A 209 11.60 7.82 -18.27
C ILE A 209 10.67 8.90 -17.70
N LEU A 210 9.68 8.53 -16.87
CA LEU A 210 8.81 9.47 -16.19
C LEU A 210 9.60 10.45 -15.32
N VAL A 211 10.54 9.96 -14.50
CA VAL A 211 11.40 10.80 -13.65
C VAL A 211 12.23 11.78 -14.49
N GLN A 212 12.80 11.33 -15.62
CA GLN A 212 13.51 12.19 -16.56
C GLN A 212 12.61 13.26 -17.18
N LYS A 213 11.38 12.88 -17.59
CA LYS A 213 10.38 13.81 -18.14
C LYS A 213 9.95 14.87 -17.13
N LEU A 214 9.87 14.51 -15.85
CA LEU A 214 9.58 15.44 -14.74
C LEU A 214 10.81 16.30 -14.36
N HIS A 215 11.94 16.15 -15.02
CA HIS A 215 13.21 16.84 -14.73
C HIS A 215 13.61 16.76 -13.24
N ALA A 216 13.35 15.66 -12.60
CA ALA A 216 13.56 15.47 -11.18
C ALA A 216 14.88 14.79 -10.86
N GLN A 217 15.50 15.18 -9.75
CA GLN A 217 16.72 14.59 -9.23
C GLN A 217 16.46 13.83 -7.95
N LYS A 218 17.14 12.71 -7.76
CA LYS A 218 17.08 11.91 -6.54
C LYS A 218 17.71 12.66 -5.38
N THR A 219 16.99 12.81 -4.28
CA THR A 219 17.40 13.59 -3.10
C THR A 219 17.64 12.73 -1.87
N ARG A 220 16.83 11.70 -1.65
CA ARG A 220 16.96 10.81 -0.49
C ARG A 220 16.33 9.45 -0.74
N GLU A 221 16.63 8.51 0.15
CA GLU A 221 16.01 7.18 0.17
C GLU A 221 15.45 6.87 1.56
N GLU A 222 14.36 6.11 1.60
CA GLU A 222 13.86 5.46 2.80
C GLU A 222 13.88 3.94 2.62
N VAL A 223 14.58 3.26 3.51
CA VAL A 223 14.72 1.80 3.52
C VAL A 223 14.00 1.26 4.75
N THR A 224 13.13 0.26 4.56
CA THR A 224 12.49 -0.43 5.67
C THR A 224 13.26 -1.72 5.99
N ILE A 225 13.91 -1.76 7.14
CA ILE A 225 14.60 -2.96 7.65
C ILE A 225 13.53 -4.03 7.95
N GLY A 226 13.83 -5.28 7.63
CA GLY A 226 12.88 -6.39 7.78
C GLY A 226 11.78 -6.43 6.72
N SER A 227 11.99 -5.75 5.58
CA SER A 227 11.04 -5.72 4.46
C SER A 227 11.75 -5.39 3.14
N SER A 228 11.19 -5.82 2.01
CA SER A 228 11.64 -5.41 0.68
C SER A 228 11.28 -3.96 0.35
N SER A 229 10.68 -3.23 1.27
CA SER A 229 10.19 -1.88 1.05
C SER A 229 11.32 -0.85 1.03
N LYS A 230 11.54 -0.24 -0.12
CA LYS A 230 12.41 0.92 -0.33
C LYS A 230 11.64 2.00 -1.10
N THR A 231 11.86 3.26 -0.78
CA THR A 231 11.32 4.39 -1.53
C THR A 231 12.45 5.36 -1.82
N ALA A 232 12.69 5.63 -3.10
CA ALA A 232 13.55 6.71 -3.54
C ALA A 232 12.71 7.99 -3.70
N PHE A 233 13.20 9.11 -3.19
CA PHE A 233 12.56 10.41 -3.31
C PHE A 233 13.29 11.27 -4.31
N TYR A 234 12.51 11.95 -5.13
CA TYR A 234 12.96 12.83 -6.18
C TYR A 234 12.33 14.20 -6.01
N THR A 235 13.06 15.24 -6.36
CA THR A 235 12.59 16.62 -6.31
C THR A 235 12.70 17.23 -7.69
N ASP A 236 11.63 17.84 -8.19
CA ASP A 236 11.61 18.54 -9.46
C ASP A 236 12.21 19.94 -9.36
N ARG A 237 12.21 20.70 -10.48
CA ARG A 237 12.73 22.07 -10.54
C ARG A 237 11.98 23.07 -9.67
N ASP A 238 10.71 22.79 -9.36
CA ASP A 238 9.85 23.64 -8.52
C ASP A 238 9.86 23.18 -7.05
N HIS A 239 10.85 22.38 -6.65
CA HIS A 239 11.01 21.83 -5.30
C HIS A 239 9.86 20.93 -4.81
N TYR A 240 9.05 20.38 -5.72
CA TYR A 240 8.04 19.40 -5.34
C TYR A 240 8.67 18.01 -5.25
N GLU A 241 8.55 17.39 -4.05
CA GLU A 241 9.08 16.06 -3.76
C GLU A 241 8.02 14.98 -4.03
N PHE A 242 8.45 13.89 -4.70
CA PHE A 242 7.65 12.70 -4.91
C PHE A 242 8.45 11.42 -4.68
N GLY A 243 7.75 10.32 -4.37
CA GLY A 243 8.38 9.03 -4.13
C GLY A 243 8.31 8.10 -5.35
N VAL A 244 9.32 7.27 -5.51
CA VAL A 244 9.30 6.08 -6.38
C VAL A 244 9.51 4.85 -5.52
N LYS A 245 8.55 3.92 -5.57
CA LYS A 245 8.67 2.66 -4.85
C LYS A 245 9.68 1.77 -5.55
N GLU A 246 10.69 1.38 -4.82
CA GLU A 246 11.68 0.39 -5.23
C GLU A 246 11.54 -0.87 -4.37
N ILE A 247 12.01 -1.99 -4.87
CA ILE A 247 12.05 -3.25 -4.14
C ILE A 247 13.50 -3.60 -3.90
N GLN A 248 13.89 -3.67 -2.62
CA GLN A 248 15.19 -4.19 -2.25
C GLN A 248 15.17 -5.71 -2.14
N ASP A 249 16.32 -6.35 -2.33
CA ASP A 249 16.45 -7.80 -2.21
C ASP A 249 16.43 -8.21 -0.72
N PHE A 250 15.24 -8.27 -0.16
CA PHE A 250 15.03 -8.76 1.20
C PHE A 250 14.10 -9.98 1.18
N LYS A 251 14.60 -11.09 1.68
CA LYS A 251 13.93 -12.39 1.68
C LYS A 251 13.95 -12.99 3.09
N LEU A 252 12.81 -13.53 3.54
CA LEU A 252 12.78 -14.33 4.76
C LEU A 252 13.44 -15.67 4.51
N GLN A 253 14.41 -16.05 5.32
CA GLN A 253 15.13 -17.32 5.18
C GLN A 253 14.18 -18.50 5.36
N THR A 254 13.31 -18.46 6.36
CA THR A 254 12.32 -19.52 6.64
C THR A 254 11.31 -19.74 5.51
N VAL A 255 11.08 -18.72 4.66
CA VAL A 255 10.07 -18.74 3.57
C VAL A 255 10.72 -18.85 2.21
N CYS A 256 11.80 -18.10 1.95
CA CYS A 256 12.32 -17.86 0.62
C CYS A 256 13.56 -18.70 0.26
N ALA A 257 14.31 -19.25 1.24
CA ALA A 257 15.58 -19.93 0.98
C ALA A 257 15.48 -21.10 -0.02
N THR A 258 14.35 -21.81 0.00
CA THR A 258 14.11 -22.95 -0.91
C THR A 258 13.04 -22.64 -1.99
N CYS A 259 12.70 -21.38 -2.18
CA CYS A 259 11.66 -20.98 -3.12
C CYS A 259 12.20 -20.88 -4.55
N ALA A 260 11.59 -21.63 -5.48
CA ALA A 260 11.96 -21.61 -6.90
C ALA A 260 11.24 -20.52 -7.72
N ILE A 261 10.34 -19.72 -7.10
CA ILE A 261 9.58 -18.68 -7.80
C ILE A 261 10.50 -17.48 -8.09
N ASP A 262 10.53 -17.03 -9.34
CA ASP A 262 11.15 -15.73 -9.70
C ASP A 262 10.30 -14.58 -9.18
N CYS A 263 10.44 -14.32 -7.88
CA CYS A 263 9.64 -13.37 -7.13
C CYS A 263 10.12 -11.95 -7.37
N LYS A 264 9.20 -11.07 -7.75
CA LYS A 264 9.47 -9.64 -8.01
C LYS A 264 9.11 -8.73 -6.84
N GLU A 265 8.46 -9.25 -5.78
CA GLU A 265 8.08 -8.46 -4.60
C GLU A 265 8.99 -8.72 -3.41
N HIS A 266 9.54 -9.94 -3.29
CA HIS A 266 10.25 -10.42 -2.10
C HIS A 266 9.37 -10.33 -0.84
N PHE A 267 9.94 -10.24 0.36
CA PHE A 267 9.13 -10.09 1.56
C PHE A 267 8.78 -8.63 1.82
N TYR A 268 7.54 -8.26 1.53
CA TYR A 268 7.07 -6.88 1.72
C TYR A 268 6.52 -6.58 3.11
N GLY A 269 6.08 -7.61 3.84
CA GLY A 269 5.50 -7.50 5.18
C GLY A 269 4.35 -8.47 5.41
N MET A 270 3.92 -8.56 6.66
CA MET A 270 2.85 -9.45 7.08
C MET A 270 1.47 -8.92 6.68
N ARG A 271 0.57 -9.86 6.36
CA ARG A 271 -0.85 -9.59 6.15
C ARG A 271 -1.67 -10.51 7.05
N LEU A 272 -2.69 -9.97 7.69
CA LEU A 272 -3.66 -10.75 8.46
C LEU A 272 -4.98 -10.78 7.70
N GLU A 273 -5.55 -11.96 7.53
CA GLU A 273 -6.83 -12.16 6.87
C GLU A 273 -7.66 -13.24 7.60
N LYS A 274 -8.98 -13.22 7.38
CA LYS A 274 -9.90 -14.22 7.90
C LYS A 274 -10.24 -15.23 6.81
N ARG A 275 -10.22 -16.53 7.15
CA ARG A 275 -10.66 -17.61 6.26
C ARG A 275 -11.27 -18.74 7.07
N ASN A 276 -12.45 -19.19 6.69
CA ASN A 276 -13.23 -20.24 7.39
C ASN A 276 -13.41 -19.93 8.88
N GLY A 277 -13.68 -18.65 9.20
CA GLY A 277 -13.87 -18.19 10.57
C GLY A 277 -12.58 -18.00 11.38
N GLU A 278 -11.43 -18.41 10.87
CA GLU A 278 -10.14 -18.32 11.56
C GLU A 278 -9.24 -17.24 10.99
N LEU A 279 -8.27 -16.76 11.80
CA LEU A 279 -7.28 -15.77 11.39
C LEU A 279 -6.01 -16.46 10.88
N PHE A 280 -5.49 -15.93 9.78
CA PHE A 280 -4.23 -16.40 9.14
C PHE A 280 -3.28 -15.26 8.89
N VAL A 281 -1.99 -15.54 9.04
CA VAL A 281 -0.90 -14.65 8.63
C VAL A 281 -0.42 -15.07 7.25
N ARG A 282 -0.43 -14.13 6.31
CA ARG A 282 0.11 -14.30 4.96
C ARG A 282 1.46 -13.58 4.85
N LEU A 283 2.47 -14.31 4.42
CA LEU A 283 3.85 -13.82 4.26
C LEU A 283 4.28 -13.66 2.79
N CYS A 284 3.51 -14.21 1.85
CA CYS A 284 3.83 -14.20 0.43
C CYS A 284 2.57 -13.92 -0.42
N LEU A 285 2.71 -13.14 -1.51
CA LEU A 285 1.64 -12.92 -2.48
C LEU A 285 1.57 -14.00 -3.56
N ALA A 286 2.72 -14.58 -3.91
CA ALA A 286 2.86 -15.46 -5.06
C ALA A 286 2.63 -16.94 -4.73
N LYS A 287 2.71 -17.32 -3.44
CA LYS A 287 2.64 -18.69 -3.00
C LYS A 287 1.75 -18.82 -1.76
N GLU A 288 0.97 -19.88 -1.73
CA GLU A 288 0.16 -20.25 -0.57
C GLU A 288 0.48 -21.70 -0.18
N ASP A 289 1.20 -21.86 0.92
CA ASP A 289 1.54 -23.15 1.53
C ASP A 289 1.69 -22.98 3.05
N LYS A 290 2.06 -24.06 3.74
CA LYS A 290 2.21 -24.09 5.21
C LYS A 290 3.26 -23.12 5.78
N LYS A 291 4.19 -22.60 4.94
CA LYS A 291 5.22 -21.62 5.35
C LYS A 291 4.82 -20.18 5.07
N THR A 292 3.87 -19.96 4.17
CA THR A 292 3.52 -18.63 3.64
C THR A 292 2.12 -18.19 4.02
N PHE A 293 1.24 -19.12 4.39
CA PHE A 293 -0.11 -18.88 4.84
C PHE A 293 -0.39 -19.75 6.07
N ILE A 294 -0.27 -19.15 7.24
CA ILE A 294 -0.16 -19.86 8.51
C ILE A 294 -1.33 -19.45 9.40
N ASN A 295 -2.05 -20.44 9.96
CA ASN A 295 -3.05 -20.17 10.99
C ASN A 295 -2.41 -19.37 12.13
N LEU A 296 -3.10 -18.36 12.64
CA LEU A 296 -2.53 -17.41 13.60
C LEU A 296 -1.93 -18.07 14.85
N LYS A 297 -2.61 -19.10 15.42
CA LYS A 297 -2.10 -19.80 16.61
C LYS A 297 -0.80 -20.53 16.30
N ALA A 298 -0.74 -21.20 15.15
CA ALA A 298 0.47 -21.88 14.68
C ALA A 298 1.59 -20.88 14.33
N PHE A 299 1.23 -19.69 13.83
CA PHE A 299 2.21 -18.66 13.48
C PHE A 299 3.05 -18.22 14.68
N PHE A 300 2.45 -17.95 15.84
CA PHE A 300 3.20 -17.54 17.03
C PHE A 300 4.16 -18.61 17.58
N LEU A 301 4.02 -19.87 17.16
CA LEU A 301 4.90 -20.99 17.49
C LEU A 301 5.92 -21.31 16.37
N SER A 302 5.85 -20.64 15.24
CA SER A 302 6.62 -20.95 14.02
C SER A 302 8.01 -20.32 14.00
N GLU A 303 8.90 -20.88 13.18
CA GLU A 303 10.21 -20.31 12.87
C GLU A 303 10.07 -18.96 12.13
N GLN A 304 8.99 -18.80 11.31
CA GLN A 304 8.69 -17.55 10.64
C GLN A 304 8.45 -16.41 11.65
N PHE A 305 7.71 -16.69 12.71
CA PHE A 305 7.50 -15.72 13.79
C PHE A 305 8.80 -15.36 14.50
N LYS A 306 9.65 -16.35 14.81
CA LYS A 306 10.95 -16.11 15.46
C LYS A 306 11.82 -15.19 14.60
N GLU A 307 11.99 -15.53 13.31
CA GLU A 307 12.75 -14.70 12.35
C GLU A 307 12.22 -13.27 12.28
N LEU A 308 10.90 -13.09 12.14
CA LEU A 308 10.29 -11.76 12.06
C LEU A 308 10.40 -10.96 13.35
N LYS A 309 10.30 -11.61 14.51
CA LYS A 309 10.48 -10.97 15.81
C LYS A 309 11.90 -10.44 15.96
N GLU A 310 12.91 -11.21 15.61
CA GLU A 310 14.32 -10.76 15.63
C GLU A 310 14.51 -9.52 14.76
N LEU A 311 13.94 -9.49 13.55
CA LEU A 311 14.03 -8.35 12.64
C LEU A 311 13.34 -7.08 13.18
N THR A 312 12.29 -7.20 13.98
CA THR A 312 11.56 -6.06 14.56
C THR A 312 12.15 -5.57 15.89
N THR A 313 13.04 -6.34 16.50
CA THR A 313 13.72 -6.00 17.76
C THR A 313 15.16 -5.54 17.56
N LEU A 314 15.68 -5.52 16.34
CA LEU A 314 17.00 -4.94 16.04
C LEU A 314 16.96 -3.42 16.28
N ASN A 315 17.56 -2.99 17.37
CA ASN A 315 17.78 -1.58 17.74
C ASN A 315 19.02 -1.02 17.03
#